data_fdde3494ce4745e6135865d7bf9af9d4
#
_entry.id   fdde3494ce4745e6135865d7bf9af9d4
#
_cell.length_a   1.000
_cell.length_b   1.000
_cell.length_c   1.000
_cell.angle_alpha   90.00
_cell.angle_beta   90.00
_cell.angle_gamma   90.00
#
_symmetry.space_group_name_H-M   'P 1'
#
loop_
_entity.id
_entity.type
_entity.pdbx_description
1 polymer ?
#
loop_
_entity_poly.entity_id
_entity_poly.type
_entity_poly.pdbx_seq_one_letter_code
_entity_poly.pdbx_strand_id
1 'polypeptide(L)'
;MRITNLFWTVVLLAPLSVCAQQQKENLFTIDAQIRTRGEYRNGVLNPRPEGEEPTFFVNERARLSLGYQRDRLQMRLSAQHVGVWGQDPQIDKNGRFILHEAWARLDFSKGLFAQLGRQPLSYDDERLLGGLDWNVAGRYHDALKLGYANKNNEIHAILAFNQNDEKTAGGTYYNSSIGQPYKNMQTVWYHYKADKIPFGASLLFMNLGLETGNQLTQDSHTRYLQTMGTYLTYKNSGWNLDGAFYYQTGKNKDAESVSAFMASATAAYAFNKTWGMVVSFDYLSGNEEGSSKFKAFDPLYGTS
;
A
#
# COMPACT_ATOMS: atom_id res chain seq x y z
N MET A 1 5.94 48.74 11.26
CA MET A 1 6.59 48.28 10.04
C MET A 1 6.99 46.84 10.29
N ARG A 2 6.15 45.88 9.87
CA ARG A 2 6.36 44.43 10.09
C ARG A 2 6.95 43.84 8.80
N ILE A 3 8.15 43.31 8.92
CA ILE A 3 8.85 42.65 7.82
C ILE A 3 8.44 41.17 7.88
N THR A 4 7.64 40.71 6.92
CA THR A 4 7.28 39.31 6.72
C THR A 4 8.40 38.62 5.94
N ASN A 5 9.15 37.77 6.61
CA ASN A 5 10.14 36.91 5.96
C ASN A 5 9.43 35.72 5.33
N LEU A 6 9.38 35.73 4.02
CA LEU A 6 8.91 34.62 3.19
C LEU A 6 10.07 33.65 2.95
N PHE A 7 10.07 32.49 3.62
CA PHE A 7 11.03 31.43 3.35
C PHE A 7 10.55 30.59 2.17
N TRP A 8 11.33 30.62 1.09
CA TRP A 8 11.17 29.73 -0.05
C TRP A 8 11.86 28.38 0.23
N THR A 9 11.07 27.31 0.32
CA THR A 9 11.60 25.95 0.37
C THR A 9 11.88 25.48 -1.05
N VAL A 10 13.14 25.49 -1.47
CA VAL A 10 13.55 24.86 -2.73
C VAL A 10 13.77 23.38 -2.46
N VAL A 11 12.82 22.56 -2.89
CA VAL A 11 12.99 21.10 -2.94
C VAL A 11 13.65 20.75 -4.26
N LEU A 12 14.96 20.51 -4.25
CA LEU A 12 15.69 19.94 -5.38
C LEU A 12 15.47 18.42 -5.40
N LEU A 13 14.40 17.99 -6.03
CA LEU A 13 14.20 16.60 -6.45
C LEU A 13 14.77 16.46 -7.87
N ALA A 14 16.04 16.07 -7.98
CA ALA A 14 16.59 15.57 -9.24
C ALA A 14 16.37 14.05 -9.28
N PRO A 15 15.48 13.50 -10.13
CA PRO A 15 15.46 12.09 -10.39
C PRO A 15 16.70 11.73 -11.21
N LEU A 16 17.65 11.03 -10.62
CA LEU A 16 18.66 10.29 -11.38
C LEU A 16 17.98 9.12 -12.08
N SER A 17 17.29 9.41 -13.18
CA SER A 17 16.82 8.39 -14.11
C SER A 17 18.02 7.89 -14.89
N VAL A 18 18.65 6.83 -14.42
CA VAL A 18 19.55 6.04 -15.27
C VAL A 18 18.66 5.32 -16.27
N CYS A 19 18.59 5.82 -17.50
CA CYS A 19 18.01 5.11 -18.63
C CYS A 19 18.81 3.82 -18.84
N ALA A 20 18.29 2.70 -18.36
CA ALA A 20 18.77 1.40 -18.77
C ALA A 20 18.32 1.17 -20.22
N GLN A 21 19.27 1.18 -21.14
CA GLN A 21 19.06 0.67 -22.49
C GLN A 21 18.59 -0.77 -22.45
N GLN A 22 17.60 -1.08 -23.27
CA GLN A 22 17.06 -2.41 -23.51
C GLN A 22 18.19 -3.36 -23.93
N GLN A 23 18.69 -4.12 -22.99
CA GLN A 23 19.67 -5.18 -23.25
C GLN A 23 19.08 -6.50 -22.74
N LYS A 24 19.32 -7.59 -23.51
CA LYS A 24 19.02 -9.01 -23.24
C LYS A 24 18.70 -9.30 -21.77
N GLU A 25 17.62 -10.07 -21.54
CA GLU A 25 17.13 -10.53 -20.23
C GLU A 25 18.27 -10.72 -19.22
N ASN A 26 18.40 -9.76 -18.31
CA ASN A 26 19.37 -9.86 -17.22
C ASN A 26 18.86 -10.93 -16.25
N LEU A 27 19.52 -12.06 -16.24
CA LEU A 27 19.23 -13.15 -15.31
C LEU A 27 19.36 -12.73 -13.85
N PHE A 28 20.14 -11.69 -13.58
CA PHE A 28 20.39 -11.17 -12.24
C PHE A 28 20.44 -9.65 -12.27
N THR A 29 19.72 -9.02 -11.33
CA THR A 29 19.72 -7.56 -11.17
C THR A 29 20.06 -7.20 -9.73
N ILE A 30 20.84 -6.11 -9.56
CA ILE A 30 21.12 -5.50 -8.27
C ILE A 30 20.67 -4.06 -8.35
N ASP A 31 19.91 -3.61 -7.36
CA ASP A 31 19.47 -2.23 -7.21
C ASP A 31 19.72 -1.77 -5.77
N ALA A 32 20.29 -0.59 -5.61
CA ALA A 32 20.53 0.03 -4.31
C ALA A 32 19.86 1.41 -4.26
N GLN A 33 19.16 1.67 -3.17
CA GLN A 33 18.50 2.94 -2.92
C GLN A 33 18.94 3.51 -1.58
N ILE A 34 19.42 4.76 -1.59
CA ILE A 34 19.59 5.58 -0.39
C ILE A 34 18.64 6.75 -0.51
N ARG A 35 17.79 6.94 0.47
CA ARG A 35 16.81 8.02 0.52
C ARG A 35 16.85 8.68 1.88
N THR A 36 17.26 9.94 1.93
CA THR A 36 17.19 10.81 3.11
C THR A 36 16.11 11.85 2.90
N ARG A 37 15.36 12.17 3.96
CA ARG A 37 14.29 13.16 3.91
C ARG A 37 14.25 13.96 5.22
N GLY A 38 14.57 15.26 5.12
CA GLY A 38 14.36 16.20 6.22
C GLY A 38 12.89 16.60 6.32
N GLU A 39 12.32 16.53 7.51
CA GLU A 39 10.93 16.90 7.77
C GLU A 39 10.85 17.92 8.92
N TYR A 40 10.14 19.03 8.66
CA TYR A 40 9.70 19.96 9.67
C TYR A 40 8.20 19.77 9.88
N ARG A 41 7.80 19.48 11.12
CA ARG A 41 6.40 19.26 11.48
C ARG A 41 5.92 20.25 12.53
N ASN A 42 4.78 20.88 12.25
CA ASN A 42 4.04 21.74 13.15
C ASN A 42 2.59 21.22 13.30
N GLY A 43 2.44 20.03 13.87
CA GLY A 43 1.28 19.17 13.77
C GLY A 43 1.37 18.25 12.55
N VAL A 44 0.39 17.36 12.34
CA VAL A 44 0.28 16.44 11.18
C VAL A 44 -1.17 16.39 10.73
N LEU A 45 -1.94 15.36 11.13
CA LEU A 45 -3.38 15.26 10.87
C LEU A 45 -4.20 16.22 11.74
N ASN A 46 -3.69 16.49 12.94
CA ASN A 46 -4.27 17.47 13.87
C ASN A 46 -3.30 18.64 14.04
N PRO A 47 -3.80 19.84 14.35
CA PRO A 47 -2.97 20.95 14.75
C PRO A 47 -2.05 20.56 15.91
N ARG A 48 -0.87 21.15 15.97
CA ARG A 48 0.06 20.97 17.08
C ARG A 48 -0.62 21.39 18.40
N PRO A 49 -0.53 20.60 19.47
CA PRO A 49 -1.05 20.98 20.79
C PRO A 49 -0.46 22.31 21.27
N GLU A 50 -1.27 23.07 22.01
CA GLU A 50 -0.81 24.34 22.61
C GLU A 50 0.31 24.06 23.63
N GLY A 51 1.36 24.87 23.56
CA GLY A 51 2.53 24.73 24.44
C GLY A 51 3.61 23.75 23.95
N GLU A 52 3.36 22.99 22.90
CA GLU A 52 4.41 22.16 22.28
C GLU A 52 5.21 22.94 21.23
N GLU A 53 6.46 22.54 20.99
CA GLU A 53 7.30 23.11 19.96
C GLU A 53 7.23 22.31 18.65
N PRO A 54 7.40 22.95 17.48
CA PRO A 54 7.55 22.24 16.23
C PRO A 54 8.80 21.35 16.25
N THR A 55 8.79 20.29 15.49
CA THR A 55 9.93 19.35 15.43
C THR A 55 10.56 19.30 14.04
N PHE A 56 11.87 19.02 14.02
CA PHE A 56 12.61 18.72 12.79
C PHE A 56 13.40 17.43 12.98
N PHE A 57 13.39 16.58 11.99
CA PHE A 57 14.18 15.34 11.97
C PHE A 57 14.52 14.92 10.54
N VAL A 58 15.49 14.02 10.40
CA VAL A 58 15.88 13.45 9.10
C VAL A 58 15.62 11.96 9.13
N ASN A 59 14.70 11.50 8.27
CA ASN A 59 14.49 10.09 8.00
C ASN A 59 15.51 9.57 7.00
N GLU A 60 15.90 8.31 7.15
CA GLU A 60 16.76 7.61 6.21
C GLU A 60 16.21 6.23 5.87
N ARG A 61 16.32 5.84 4.60
CA ARG A 61 16.16 4.48 4.12
C ARG A 61 17.38 4.10 3.26
N ALA A 62 18.05 3.02 3.62
CA ALA A 62 19.02 2.33 2.78
C ALA A 62 18.43 0.97 2.40
N ARG A 63 18.21 0.70 1.11
CA ARG A 63 17.62 -0.55 0.59
C ARG A 63 18.52 -1.16 -0.46
N LEU A 64 18.77 -2.46 -0.35
CA LEU A 64 19.41 -3.26 -1.37
C LEU A 64 18.42 -4.30 -1.88
N SER A 65 18.25 -4.37 -3.19
CA SER A 65 17.36 -5.32 -3.85
C SER A 65 18.12 -6.18 -4.83
N LEU A 66 17.86 -7.47 -4.79
CA LEU A 66 18.37 -8.47 -5.70
C LEU A 66 17.20 -9.06 -6.47
N GLY A 67 17.30 -9.09 -7.79
CA GLY A 67 16.35 -9.74 -8.68
C GLY A 67 17.01 -10.90 -9.41
N TYR A 68 16.29 -11.99 -9.60
CA TYR A 68 16.68 -13.11 -10.42
C TYR A 68 15.52 -13.49 -11.34
N GLN A 69 15.83 -13.68 -12.61
CA GLN A 69 14.84 -14.14 -13.59
C GLN A 69 15.49 -15.18 -14.51
N ARG A 70 14.84 -16.32 -14.66
CA ARG A 70 15.21 -17.35 -15.60
C ARG A 70 13.98 -18.16 -16.03
N ASP A 71 13.77 -18.27 -17.33
CA ASP A 71 12.65 -19.02 -17.93
C ASP A 71 11.29 -18.58 -17.33
N ARG A 72 10.72 -19.42 -16.46
CA ARG A 72 9.43 -19.20 -15.79
C ARG A 72 9.55 -18.74 -14.35
N LEU A 73 10.76 -18.67 -13.82
CA LEU A 73 11.04 -18.31 -12.42
C LEU A 73 11.48 -16.86 -12.33
N GLN A 74 10.84 -16.11 -11.47
CA GLN A 74 11.27 -14.77 -11.02
C GLN A 74 11.39 -14.78 -9.51
N MET A 75 12.42 -14.14 -8.99
CA MET A 75 12.63 -13.97 -7.55
C MET A 75 13.07 -12.55 -7.25
N ARG A 76 12.66 -12.03 -6.10
CA ARG A 76 13.15 -10.78 -5.57
C ARG A 76 13.42 -10.90 -4.09
N LEU A 77 14.55 -10.33 -3.68
CA LEU A 77 14.95 -10.15 -2.31
C LEU A 77 15.31 -8.68 -2.10
N SER A 78 14.65 -8.01 -1.16
CA SER A 78 14.93 -6.62 -0.79
C SER A 78 15.11 -6.53 0.72
N ALA A 79 16.30 -6.14 1.16
CA ALA A 79 16.59 -5.85 2.55
C ALA A 79 16.78 -4.35 2.74
N GLN A 80 16.33 -3.80 3.88
CA GLN A 80 16.45 -2.37 4.14
C GLN A 80 16.77 -2.07 5.61
N HIS A 81 17.48 -0.98 5.81
CA HIS A 81 17.55 -0.25 7.07
C HIS A 81 16.68 0.99 6.97
N VAL A 82 15.92 1.29 8.03
CA VAL A 82 15.06 2.47 8.13
C VAL A 82 15.24 3.08 9.50
N GLY A 83 15.48 4.38 9.58
CA GLY A 83 15.70 5.06 10.86
C GLY A 83 15.60 6.58 10.76
N VAL A 84 15.86 7.23 11.89
CA VAL A 84 16.03 8.68 12.02
C VAL A 84 17.47 8.97 12.42
N TRP A 85 18.07 9.99 11.86
CA TRP A 85 19.44 10.36 12.19
C TRP A 85 19.57 10.70 13.67
N GLY A 86 20.55 10.09 14.33
CA GLY A 86 20.77 10.21 15.77
C GLY A 86 19.88 9.31 16.64
N GLN A 87 19.02 8.49 16.06
CA GLN A 87 18.18 7.53 16.77
C GLN A 87 18.99 6.41 17.41
N ASP A 88 20.07 5.98 16.74
CA ASP A 88 20.91 4.89 17.18
C ASP A 88 22.17 5.43 17.89
N PRO A 89 22.66 4.79 18.96
CA PRO A 89 23.96 5.11 19.54
C PRO A 89 25.09 4.84 18.54
N GLN A 90 26.23 5.51 18.66
CA GLN A 90 27.38 5.28 17.78
C GLN A 90 27.83 3.82 17.73
N ILE A 91 27.70 3.11 18.87
CA ILE A 91 27.98 1.69 18.96
C ILE A 91 26.64 1.01 19.27
N ASP A 92 25.95 0.56 18.22
CA ASP A 92 24.70 -0.19 18.33
C ASP A 92 24.94 -1.68 18.14
N LYS A 93 24.35 -2.49 19.02
CA LYS A 93 24.36 -3.95 18.93
C LYS A 93 23.07 -4.52 18.34
N ASN A 94 22.05 -3.67 18.11
CA ASN A 94 20.75 -4.07 17.65
C ASN A 94 20.64 -3.85 16.14
N GLY A 95 20.54 -4.90 15.38
CA GLY A 95 20.32 -4.80 13.94
C GLY A 95 18.92 -4.28 13.63
N ARG A 96 18.82 -3.24 12.78
CA ARG A 96 17.55 -2.69 12.26
C ARG A 96 17.27 -3.11 10.82
N PHE A 97 17.98 -4.11 10.34
CA PHE A 97 17.75 -4.67 9.03
C PHE A 97 16.45 -5.46 9.00
N ILE A 98 15.54 -5.09 8.10
CA ILE A 98 14.31 -5.84 7.84
C ILE A 98 14.25 -6.30 6.39
N LEU A 99 13.65 -7.44 6.19
CA LEU A 99 13.34 -7.95 4.87
C LEU A 99 12.06 -7.26 4.38
N HIS A 100 12.18 -6.40 3.36
CA HIS A 100 11.07 -5.67 2.76
C HIS A 100 10.35 -6.49 1.70
N GLU A 101 11.12 -7.19 0.86
CA GLU A 101 10.59 -8.16 -0.11
C GLU A 101 11.37 -9.46 -0.04
N ALA A 102 10.69 -10.59 -0.15
CA ALA A 102 11.26 -11.92 -0.32
C ALA A 102 10.21 -12.82 -0.94
N TRP A 103 10.15 -12.86 -2.26
CA TRP A 103 9.15 -13.62 -2.98
C TRP A 103 9.73 -14.35 -4.19
N ALA A 104 9.05 -15.43 -4.56
CA ALA A 104 9.28 -16.16 -5.79
C ALA A 104 7.98 -16.24 -6.59
N ARG A 105 8.06 -16.06 -7.89
CA ARG A 105 6.98 -16.21 -8.86
C ARG A 105 7.34 -17.29 -9.87
N LEU A 106 6.39 -18.18 -10.10
CA LEU A 106 6.47 -19.20 -11.13
C LEU A 106 5.36 -18.94 -12.16
N ASP A 107 5.77 -18.67 -13.39
CA ASP A 107 4.87 -18.58 -14.54
C ASP A 107 4.63 -19.97 -15.13
N PHE A 108 3.38 -20.42 -15.17
CA PHE A 108 3.01 -21.74 -15.70
C PHE A 108 2.88 -21.68 -17.23
N SER A 109 1.67 -21.70 -17.74
CA SER A 109 1.39 -21.59 -19.16
C SER A 109 0.17 -20.70 -19.40
N LYS A 110 0.08 -20.10 -20.59
CA LYS A 110 -1.09 -19.32 -21.01
C LYS A 110 -1.46 -18.17 -20.05
N GLY A 111 -0.48 -17.52 -19.47
CA GLY A 111 -0.67 -16.35 -18.59
C GLY A 111 -0.96 -16.67 -17.13
N LEU A 112 -0.99 -17.93 -16.72
CA LEU A 112 -1.16 -18.33 -15.33
C LEU A 112 0.14 -18.22 -14.54
N PHE A 113 0.09 -17.73 -13.31
CA PHE A 113 1.22 -17.68 -12.39
C PHE A 113 0.83 -17.88 -10.93
N ALA A 114 1.82 -18.24 -10.12
CA ALA A 114 1.75 -18.17 -8.66
C ALA A 114 2.96 -17.40 -8.13
N GLN A 115 2.73 -16.52 -7.17
CA GLN A 115 3.78 -15.76 -6.47
C GLN A 115 3.58 -15.92 -4.96
N LEU A 116 4.62 -16.35 -4.26
CA LEU A 116 4.58 -16.62 -2.83
C LEU A 116 5.69 -15.86 -2.11
N GLY A 117 5.38 -15.32 -0.96
CA GLY A 117 6.32 -14.69 -0.04
C GLY A 117 5.96 -13.25 0.28
N ARG A 118 6.93 -12.53 0.90
CA ARG A 118 6.80 -11.14 1.30
C ARG A 118 6.87 -10.22 0.09
N GLN A 119 5.80 -9.50 -0.18
CA GLN A 119 5.63 -8.72 -1.39
C GLN A 119 4.76 -7.47 -1.16
N PRO A 120 5.00 -6.36 -1.86
CA PRO A 120 4.04 -5.27 -1.90
C PRO A 120 2.78 -5.70 -2.67
N LEU A 121 1.65 -5.19 -2.22
CA LEU A 121 0.37 -5.29 -2.92
C LEU A 121 -0.04 -3.87 -3.30
N SER A 122 -0.01 -3.56 -4.59
CA SER A 122 -0.32 -2.25 -5.14
C SER A 122 -1.29 -2.44 -6.30
N TYR A 123 -2.48 -1.86 -6.19
CA TYR A 123 -3.58 -2.03 -7.13
C TYR A 123 -4.29 -0.72 -7.41
N ASP A 124 -4.66 -0.53 -8.68
CA ASP A 124 -5.42 0.62 -9.18
C ASP A 124 -4.73 1.96 -8.84
N ASP A 125 -5.40 2.87 -8.14
CA ASP A 125 -4.87 4.14 -7.65
C ASP A 125 -4.31 4.06 -6.21
N GLU A 126 -4.11 2.85 -5.70
CA GLU A 126 -3.59 2.56 -4.36
C GLU A 126 -4.45 3.08 -3.19
N ARG A 127 -5.73 3.36 -3.39
CA ARG A 127 -6.64 3.83 -2.33
C ARG A 127 -6.98 2.78 -1.28
N LEU A 128 -6.86 1.49 -1.62
CA LEU A 128 -7.14 0.37 -0.70
C LEU A 128 -5.93 -0.52 -0.47
N LEU A 129 -5.19 -0.83 -1.53
CA LEU A 129 -3.96 -1.64 -1.49
C LEU A 129 -2.86 -0.86 -2.18
N GLY A 130 -1.91 -0.38 -1.41
CA GLY A 130 -0.78 0.39 -1.91
C GLY A 130 0.53 0.08 -1.21
N GLY A 131 1.62 0.25 -1.94
CA GLY A 131 2.98 -0.05 -1.49
C GLY A 131 3.52 0.93 -0.44
N LEU A 132 2.86 2.08 -0.26
CA LEU A 132 3.25 3.13 0.70
C LEU A 132 4.72 3.56 0.54
N ASP A 133 5.24 3.61 -0.69
CA ASP A 133 6.68 3.85 -0.90
C ASP A 133 7.13 5.28 -0.57
N TRP A 134 6.20 6.23 -0.48
CA TRP A 134 6.49 7.58 0.01
C TRP A 134 6.86 7.59 1.51
N ASN A 135 6.35 6.65 2.31
CA ASN A 135 6.78 6.42 3.68
C ASN A 135 8.21 5.87 3.70
N VAL A 136 8.93 6.13 4.77
CA VAL A 136 10.31 5.69 4.88
C VAL A 136 10.45 4.17 4.86
N ALA A 137 9.52 3.43 5.46
CA ALA A 137 9.56 1.97 5.54
C ALA A 137 8.96 1.28 4.30
N GLY A 138 7.90 1.86 3.69
CA GLY A 138 7.07 1.15 2.73
C GLY A 138 6.15 0.13 3.40
N ARG A 139 5.37 -0.60 2.60
CA ARG A 139 4.43 -1.63 3.07
C ARG A 139 4.63 -2.94 2.32
N TYR A 140 4.45 -4.05 3.01
CA TYR A 140 4.50 -5.40 2.46
C TYR A 140 3.43 -6.29 3.09
N HIS A 141 3.16 -7.42 2.42
CA HIS A 141 2.28 -8.48 2.89
C HIS A 141 2.95 -9.84 2.66
N ASP A 142 2.84 -10.76 3.61
CA ASP A 142 3.25 -12.14 3.44
C ASP A 142 2.05 -12.90 2.86
N ALA A 143 2.12 -13.25 1.57
CA ALA A 143 0.95 -13.71 0.82
C ALA A 143 1.29 -14.70 -0.30
N LEU A 144 0.30 -15.55 -0.62
CA LEU A 144 0.21 -16.27 -1.89
C LEU A 144 -0.67 -15.46 -2.84
N LYS A 145 -0.15 -15.14 -4.03
CA LYS A 145 -0.88 -14.52 -5.13
C LYS A 145 -0.92 -15.48 -6.31
N LEU A 146 -2.12 -15.90 -6.68
CA LEU A 146 -2.40 -16.64 -7.89
C LEU A 146 -2.94 -15.68 -8.93
N GLY A 147 -2.45 -15.74 -10.15
CA GLY A 147 -2.86 -14.81 -11.16
C GLY A 147 -2.99 -15.43 -12.55
N TYR A 148 -3.81 -14.76 -13.35
CA TYR A 148 -3.93 -14.97 -14.78
C TYR A 148 -3.91 -13.62 -15.48
N ALA A 149 -3.13 -13.51 -16.54
CA ALA A 149 -3.08 -12.32 -17.37
C ALA A 149 -3.07 -12.69 -18.87
N ASN A 150 -3.86 -11.96 -19.63
CA ASN A 150 -3.78 -11.95 -21.08
C ASN A 150 -3.80 -10.49 -21.58
N LYS A 151 -3.97 -10.27 -22.89
CA LYS A 151 -3.95 -8.94 -23.50
C LYS A 151 -4.94 -7.95 -22.85
N ASN A 152 -6.12 -8.42 -22.48
CA ASN A 152 -7.26 -7.60 -22.06
C ASN A 152 -7.67 -7.80 -20.61
N ASN A 153 -7.32 -8.93 -20.02
CA ASN A 153 -7.83 -9.35 -18.73
C ASN A 153 -6.68 -9.73 -17.82
N GLU A 154 -6.74 -9.26 -16.58
CA GLU A 154 -5.86 -9.67 -15.51
C GLU A 154 -6.72 -9.99 -14.27
N ILE A 155 -6.47 -11.12 -13.63
CA ILE A 155 -7.15 -11.53 -12.40
C ILE A 155 -6.13 -12.03 -11.40
N HIS A 156 -6.24 -11.55 -10.16
CA HIS A 156 -5.43 -11.99 -9.03
C HIS A 156 -6.33 -12.51 -7.90
N ALA A 157 -5.98 -13.67 -7.36
CA ALA A 157 -6.49 -14.16 -6.08
C ALA A 157 -5.34 -14.12 -5.08
N ILE A 158 -5.53 -13.44 -3.95
CA ILE A 158 -4.51 -13.18 -2.93
C ILE A 158 -4.98 -13.79 -1.63
N LEU A 159 -4.12 -14.57 -1.01
CA LEU A 159 -4.36 -15.23 0.27
C LEU A 159 -3.21 -14.90 1.22
N ALA A 160 -3.52 -14.33 2.38
CA ALA A 160 -2.55 -14.05 3.43
C ALA A 160 -3.06 -14.58 4.78
N PHE A 161 -2.13 -15.08 5.58
CA PHE A 161 -2.39 -15.57 6.92
C PHE A 161 -1.22 -15.22 7.83
N ASN A 162 -1.50 -14.57 8.96
CA ASN A 162 -0.51 -14.05 9.88
C ASN A 162 -0.63 -14.72 11.25
N GLN A 163 0.52 -14.99 11.85
CA GLN A 163 0.69 -15.43 13.22
C GLN A 163 1.85 -14.66 13.86
N ASN A 164 1.80 -14.46 15.17
CA ASN A 164 2.86 -13.72 15.87
C ASN A 164 4.05 -14.59 16.19
N ASP A 165 3.86 -15.91 16.27
CA ASP A 165 4.89 -16.85 16.69
C ASP A 165 4.58 -18.27 16.22
N GLU A 166 5.60 -19.14 16.18
CA GLU A 166 5.47 -20.57 16.00
C GLU A 166 5.00 -21.22 17.31
N LYS A 167 3.91 -21.99 17.25
CA LYS A 167 3.31 -22.62 18.43
C LYS A 167 3.04 -24.09 18.20
N THR A 168 3.26 -24.88 19.26
CA THR A 168 2.92 -26.31 19.29
C THR A 168 1.50 -26.57 19.79
N ALA A 169 0.88 -25.60 20.49
CA ALA A 169 -0.47 -25.66 21.05
C ALA A 169 -0.98 -24.24 21.41
N GLY A 170 -2.23 -24.11 21.86
CA GLY A 170 -2.80 -22.84 22.35
C GLY A 170 -3.55 -22.03 21.31
N GLY A 171 -3.99 -22.66 20.24
CA GLY A 171 -4.87 -22.05 19.23
C GLY A 171 -4.14 -21.06 18.31
N THR A 172 -4.92 -20.31 17.55
CA THR A 172 -4.45 -19.41 16.50
C THR A 172 -4.76 -17.93 16.79
N TYR A 173 -4.80 -17.54 18.06
CA TYR A 173 -4.94 -16.11 18.40
C TYR A 173 -3.81 -15.29 17.78
N TYR A 174 -4.17 -14.16 17.18
CA TYR A 174 -3.26 -13.24 16.53
C TYR A 174 -3.37 -11.82 17.14
N ASN A 175 -2.26 -11.30 17.64
CA ASN A 175 -2.20 -9.92 18.12
C ASN A 175 -1.75 -8.97 17.01
N SER A 176 -2.69 -8.25 16.42
CA SER A 176 -2.41 -7.29 15.35
C SER A 176 -1.66 -6.03 15.81
N SER A 177 -1.52 -5.79 17.13
CA SER A 177 -0.77 -4.64 17.64
C SER A 177 0.75 -4.79 17.50
N ILE A 178 1.24 -6.02 17.32
CA ILE A 178 2.67 -6.34 17.18
C ILE A 178 3.03 -6.95 15.82
N GLY A 179 2.07 -7.04 14.90
CA GLY A 179 2.26 -7.64 13.59
C GLY A 179 1.49 -6.90 12.48
N GLN A 180 1.12 -7.63 11.44
CA GLN A 180 0.26 -7.10 10.38
C GLN A 180 -1.12 -6.71 10.95
N PRO A 181 -1.82 -5.72 10.40
CA PRO A 181 -3.09 -5.22 10.95
C PRO A 181 -4.29 -6.19 10.78
N TYR A 182 -4.08 -7.36 10.21
CA TYR A 182 -5.09 -8.40 10.00
C TYR A 182 -4.52 -9.79 10.29
N LYS A 183 -5.38 -10.74 10.70
CA LYS A 183 -5.02 -12.15 10.86
C LYS A 183 -4.97 -12.89 9.53
N ASN A 184 -5.98 -12.68 8.70
CA ASN A 184 -6.05 -13.29 7.38
C ASN A 184 -6.70 -12.33 6.37
N MET A 185 -6.36 -12.51 5.09
CA MET A 185 -6.90 -11.73 3.99
C MET A 185 -7.16 -12.66 2.80
N GLN A 186 -8.36 -12.57 2.22
CA GLN A 186 -8.71 -13.16 0.95
C GLN A 186 -9.15 -12.04 0.03
N THR A 187 -8.44 -11.83 -1.07
CA THR A 187 -8.75 -10.76 -2.02
C THR A 187 -8.80 -11.32 -3.42
N VAL A 188 -9.80 -10.89 -4.17
CA VAL A 188 -9.88 -11.08 -5.62
C VAL A 188 -9.89 -9.70 -6.27
N TRP A 189 -8.98 -9.49 -7.21
CA TRP A 189 -8.91 -8.31 -8.05
C TRP A 189 -8.96 -8.74 -9.51
N TYR A 190 -9.76 -8.05 -10.30
CA TYR A 190 -9.89 -8.25 -11.73
C TYR A 190 -9.73 -6.92 -12.44
N HIS A 191 -8.97 -6.89 -13.52
CA HIS A 191 -8.80 -5.72 -14.38
C HIS A 191 -9.09 -6.08 -15.83
N TYR A 192 -9.92 -5.26 -16.46
CA TYR A 192 -10.20 -5.30 -17.89
C TYR A 192 -9.64 -4.06 -18.58
N LYS A 193 -8.93 -4.27 -19.68
CA LYS A 193 -8.43 -3.22 -20.57
C LYS A 193 -9.05 -3.39 -21.95
N ALA A 194 -9.79 -2.38 -22.42
CA ALA A 194 -10.42 -2.42 -23.72
C ALA A 194 -9.39 -2.28 -24.87
N ASP A 195 -9.64 -2.98 -25.99
CA ASP A 195 -8.73 -2.97 -27.14
C ASP A 195 -8.87 -1.71 -28.01
N LYS A 196 -10.09 -1.25 -28.21
CA LYS A 196 -10.42 -0.23 -29.23
C LYS A 196 -10.59 1.17 -28.66
N ILE A 197 -10.85 1.26 -27.37
CA ILE A 197 -11.02 2.52 -26.64
C ILE A 197 -10.07 2.55 -25.45
N PRO A 198 -9.53 3.70 -25.07
CA PRO A 198 -8.58 3.81 -23.97
C PRO A 198 -9.31 3.76 -22.61
N PHE A 199 -10.02 2.67 -22.38
CA PHE A 199 -10.83 2.41 -21.18
C PHE A 199 -10.29 1.21 -20.42
N GLY A 200 -10.20 1.36 -19.10
CA GLY A 200 -9.89 0.30 -18.13
C GLY A 200 -10.92 0.24 -17.02
N ALA A 201 -11.18 -0.93 -16.51
CA ALA A 201 -12.07 -1.15 -15.36
C ALA A 201 -11.53 -2.24 -14.47
N SER A 202 -11.47 -1.98 -13.17
CA SER A 202 -11.14 -2.98 -12.15
C SER A 202 -12.33 -3.28 -11.25
N LEU A 203 -12.39 -4.51 -10.77
CA LEU A 203 -13.28 -4.95 -9.69
C LEU A 203 -12.43 -5.51 -8.57
N LEU A 204 -12.74 -5.17 -7.34
CA LEU A 204 -12.08 -5.68 -6.15
C LEU A 204 -13.10 -6.24 -5.17
N PHE A 205 -12.80 -7.40 -4.62
CA PHE A 205 -13.42 -7.95 -3.42
C PHE A 205 -12.32 -8.35 -2.44
N MET A 206 -12.40 -7.82 -1.22
CA MET A 206 -11.46 -8.13 -0.14
C MET A 206 -12.23 -8.54 1.10
N ASN A 207 -11.83 -9.64 1.73
CA ASN A 207 -12.33 -10.11 3.00
C ASN A 207 -11.17 -10.12 4.00
N LEU A 208 -11.26 -9.29 5.04
CA LEU A 208 -10.24 -9.18 6.08
C LEU A 208 -10.73 -9.82 7.36
N GLY A 209 -9.95 -10.76 7.90
CA GLY A 209 -10.15 -11.32 9.23
C GLY A 209 -9.41 -10.47 10.27
N LEU A 210 -10.17 -9.78 11.09
CA LEU A 210 -9.72 -8.93 12.19
C LEU A 210 -9.87 -9.70 13.50
N GLU A 211 -8.75 -9.98 14.17
CA GLU A 211 -8.75 -10.74 15.40
C GLU A 211 -8.91 -9.83 16.60
N THR A 212 -9.76 -10.25 17.53
CA THR A 212 -9.99 -9.62 18.83
C THR A 212 -9.99 -10.67 19.93
N GLY A 213 -9.89 -10.21 21.18
CA GLY A 213 -9.89 -11.10 22.35
C GLY A 213 -8.54 -11.10 23.06
N ASN A 214 -8.32 -12.13 23.86
CA ASN A 214 -7.15 -12.26 24.67
C ASN A 214 -6.65 -13.72 24.69
N GLN A 215 -5.40 -13.92 24.37
CA GLN A 215 -4.78 -15.24 24.37
C GLN A 215 -4.80 -15.91 25.76
N LEU A 216 -4.66 -15.14 26.85
CA LEU A 216 -4.61 -15.66 28.22
C LEU A 216 -5.96 -16.21 28.67
N THR A 217 -7.06 -15.60 28.22
CA THR A 217 -8.41 -16.04 28.52
C THR A 217 -8.97 -17.06 27.53
N GLN A 218 -8.21 -17.37 26.46
CA GLN A 218 -8.64 -18.20 25.33
C GLN A 218 -9.91 -17.67 24.63
N ASP A 219 -10.24 -16.42 24.88
CA ASP A 219 -11.35 -15.72 24.22
C ASP A 219 -10.79 -15.00 22.98
N SER A 220 -10.92 -15.65 21.85
CA SER A 220 -10.46 -15.10 20.58
C SER A 220 -11.54 -15.23 19.51
N HIS A 221 -11.79 -14.13 18.82
CA HIS A 221 -12.78 -14.06 17.75
C HIS A 221 -12.22 -13.39 16.51
N THR A 222 -12.25 -14.07 15.39
CA THR A 222 -11.98 -13.48 14.09
C THR A 222 -13.26 -12.89 13.52
N ARG A 223 -13.31 -11.58 13.35
CA ARG A 223 -14.41 -10.85 12.70
C ARG A 223 -14.02 -10.52 11.28
N TYR A 224 -14.99 -10.45 10.40
CA TYR A 224 -14.72 -10.24 8.98
C TYR A 224 -15.30 -8.92 8.49
N LEU A 225 -14.42 -8.10 7.89
CA LEU A 225 -14.75 -6.89 7.17
C LEU A 225 -14.59 -7.16 5.68
N GLN A 226 -15.68 -7.00 4.92
CA GLN A 226 -15.68 -7.10 3.46
C GLN A 226 -15.60 -5.71 2.84
N THR A 227 -14.72 -5.55 1.87
CA THR A 227 -14.64 -4.36 1.01
C THR A 227 -14.80 -4.79 -0.44
N MET A 228 -15.71 -4.15 -1.16
CA MET A 228 -15.92 -4.42 -2.58
C MET A 228 -16.14 -3.13 -3.36
N GLY A 229 -15.70 -3.12 -4.62
CA GLY A 229 -15.87 -1.93 -5.45
C GLY A 229 -15.21 -2.01 -6.80
N THR A 230 -15.16 -0.86 -7.44
CA THR A 230 -14.67 -0.70 -8.81
C THR A 230 -13.79 0.53 -8.94
N TYR A 231 -12.83 0.45 -9.86
CA TYR A 231 -12.02 1.57 -10.32
C TYR A 231 -12.07 1.63 -11.85
N LEU A 232 -12.35 2.80 -12.38
CA LEU A 232 -12.54 3.04 -13.81
C LEU A 232 -11.51 4.06 -14.30
N THR A 233 -10.97 3.84 -15.50
CA THR A 233 -10.03 4.78 -16.14
C THR A 233 -10.39 5.03 -17.60
N TYR A 234 -10.18 6.27 -18.04
CA TYR A 234 -10.30 6.64 -19.44
C TYR A 234 -9.22 7.67 -19.80
N LYS A 235 -8.44 7.40 -20.87
CA LYS A 235 -7.34 8.28 -21.31
C LYS A 235 -7.46 8.52 -22.81
N ASN A 236 -7.79 9.75 -23.23
CA ASN A 236 -7.87 10.08 -24.65
C ASN A 236 -7.70 11.58 -24.89
N SER A 237 -6.97 11.93 -25.94
CA SER A 237 -6.87 13.30 -26.49
C SER A 237 -6.58 14.37 -25.44
N GLY A 238 -5.61 14.09 -24.57
CA GLY A 238 -5.22 14.99 -23.47
C GLY A 238 -6.02 14.82 -22.19
N TRP A 239 -7.16 14.13 -22.22
CA TRP A 239 -7.93 13.76 -21.04
C TRP A 239 -7.40 12.53 -20.34
N ASN A 240 -7.33 12.57 -19.01
CA ASN A 240 -7.15 11.44 -18.13
C ASN A 240 -8.26 11.53 -17.07
N LEU A 241 -9.19 10.59 -17.13
CA LEU A 241 -10.34 10.51 -16.22
C LEU A 241 -10.21 9.21 -15.43
N ASP A 242 -10.43 9.29 -14.14
CA ASP A 242 -10.55 8.11 -13.27
C ASP A 242 -11.65 8.32 -12.24
N GLY A 243 -12.17 7.21 -11.73
CA GLY A 243 -13.16 7.21 -10.68
C GLY A 243 -13.21 5.87 -9.96
N ALA A 244 -13.49 5.91 -8.67
CA ALA A 244 -13.61 4.73 -7.82
C ALA A 244 -14.88 4.81 -6.99
N PHE A 245 -15.43 3.64 -6.69
CA PHE A 245 -16.46 3.45 -5.69
C PHE A 245 -16.20 2.17 -4.92
N TYR A 246 -16.15 2.26 -3.58
CA TYR A 246 -15.97 1.11 -2.70
C TYR A 246 -17.00 1.13 -1.57
N TYR A 247 -17.47 -0.05 -1.20
CA TYR A 247 -18.39 -0.27 -0.10
C TYR A 247 -17.82 -1.26 0.89
N GLN A 248 -18.00 -0.98 2.19
CA GLN A 248 -17.57 -1.83 3.28
C GLN A 248 -18.78 -2.35 4.08
N THR A 249 -18.73 -3.63 4.42
CA THR A 249 -19.76 -4.31 5.21
C THR A 249 -19.14 -5.39 6.09
N GLY A 250 -19.94 -6.01 6.95
CA GLY A 250 -19.49 -7.02 7.90
C GLY A 250 -19.27 -6.44 9.28
N LYS A 251 -18.16 -6.77 9.93
CA LYS A 251 -17.84 -6.31 11.29
C LYS A 251 -16.41 -5.79 11.38
N ASN A 252 -16.23 -4.67 12.11
CA ASN A 252 -14.91 -4.20 12.50
C ASN A 252 -14.37 -4.99 13.71
N LYS A 253 -13.16 -4.65 14.17
CA LYS A 253 -12.52 -5.30 15.33
C LYS A 253 -13.34 -5.14 16.63
N ASP A 254 -14.11 -4.06 16.77
CA ASP A 254 -14.91 -3.75 17.96
C ASP A 254 -16.30 -4.42 17.92
N ALA A 255 -16.54 -5.36 16.99
CA ALA A 255 -17.78 -6.09 16.76
C ALA A 255 -18.95 -5.26 16.23
N GLU A 256 -18.73 -4.00 15.88
CA GLU A 256 -19.75 -3.15 15.29
C GLU A 256 -20.04 -3.58 13.86
N SER A 257 -21.30 -3.55 13.48
CA SER A 257 -21.73 -3.82 12.10
C SER A 257 -21.37 -2.63 11.22
N VAL A 258 -20.60 -2.87 10.16
CA VAL A 258 -20.11 -1.83 9.25
C VAL A 258 -21.07 -1.63 8.07
N SER A 259 -21.27 -0.37 7.68
CA SER A 259 -21.95 0.02 6.44
C SER A 259 -21.37 1.37 6.00
N ALA A 260 -20.27 1.32 5.28
CA ALA A 260 -19.48 2.49 4.92
C ALA A 260 -19.18 2.49 3.42
N PHE A 261 -18.96 3.67 2.84
CA PHE A 261 -18.60 3.77 1.42
C PHE A 261 -17.64 4.92 1.16
N MET A 262 -16.91 4.82 0.05
CA MET A 262 -16.16 5.93 -0.52
C MET A 262 -16.45 6.06 -2.01
N ALA A 263 -16.32 7.29 -2.52
CA ALA A 263 -16.37 7.60 -3.93
C ALA A 263 -15.27 8.61 -4.27
N SER A 264 -14.63 8.45 -5.40
CA SER A 264 -13.66 9.41 -5.93
C SER A 264 -13.84 9.61 -7.42
N ALA A 265 -13.48 10.80 -7.89
CA ALA A 265 -13.42 11.11 -9.31
C ALA A 265 -12.29 12.11 -9.57
N THR A 266 -11.48 11.85 -10.58
CA THR A 266 -10.44 12.77 -11.04
C THR A 266 -10.62 13.06 -12.52
N ALA A 267 -10.50 14.31 -12.89
CA ALA A 267 -10.45 14.74 -14.28
C ALA A 267 -9.18 15.59 -14.48
N ALA A 268 -8.27 15.10 -15.31
CA ALA A 268 -7.08 15.81 -15.71
C ALA A 268 -7.10 16.08 -17.21
N TYR A 269 -6.69 17.28 -17.60
CA TYR A 269 -6.55 17.66 -19.00
C TYR A 269 -5.20 18.32 -19.27
N ALA A 270 -4.46 17.78 -20.22
CA ALA A 270 -3.20 18.35 -20.70
C ALA A 270 -3.46 19.30 -21.89
N PHE A 271 -3.33 20.60 -21.67
CA PHE A 271 -3.43 21.62 -22.74
C PHE A 271 -2.29 21.50 -23.74
N ASN A 272 -1.10 21.18 -23.24
CA ASN A 272 0.11 20.97 -24.01
C ASN A 272 1.13 20.16 -23.17
N LYS A 273 2.39 20.04 -23.63
CA LYS A 273 3.44 19.28 -22.93
C LYS A 273 3.87 19.89 -21.59
N THR A 274 3.53 21.14 -21.31
CA THR A 274 3.99 21.88 -20.13
C THR A 274 2.88 22.18 -19.16
N TRP A 275 1.66 22.44 -19.66
CA TRP A 275 0.52 22.92 -18.89
C TRP A 275 -0.64 21.94 -18.93
N GLY A 276 -1.25 21.73 -17.81
CA GLY A 276 -2.48 20.95 -17.64
C GLY A 276 -3.23 21.39 -16.40
N MET A 277 -4.42 20.88 -16.24
CA MET A 277 -5.28 21.08 -15.08
C MET A 277 -5.76 19.74 -14.55
N VAL A 278 -5.85 19.61 -13.23
CA VAL A 278 -6.43 18.46 -12.55
C VAL A 278 -7.48 18.95 -11.57
N VAL A 279 -8.63 18.30 -11.58
CA VAL A 279 -9.69 18.46 -10.59
C VAL A 279 -10.00 17.09 -10.02
N SER A 280 -9.95 16.96 -8.70
CA SER A 280 -10.24 15.71 -8.00
C SER A 280 -11.30 15.94 -6.94
N PHE A 281 -12.11 14.91 -6.72
CA PHE A 281 -13.10 14.83 -5.67
C PHE A 281 -12.96 13.50 -4.95
N ASP A 282 -12.93 13.54 -3.62
CA ASP A 282 -12.91 12.39 -2.73
C ASP A 282 -13.98 12.54 -1.65
N TYR A 283 -14.76 11.49 -1.46
CA TYR A 283 -15.76 11.38 -0.42
C TYR A 283 -15.61 10.07 0.33
N LEU A 284 -15.47 10.14 1.64
CA LEU A 284 -15.51 9.02 2.55
C LEU A 284 -16.66 9.21 3.51
N SER A 285 -17.51 8.20 3.67
CA SER A 285 -18.57 8.25 4.68
C SER A 285 -17.97 8.30 6.08
N GLY A 286 -18.57 9.09 6.95
CA GLY A 286 -18.21 9.23 8.36
C GLY A 286 -19.24 8.60 9.27
N ASN A 287 -18.93 8.49 10.57
CA ASN A 287 -19.88 8.06 11.57
C ASN A 287 -20.96 9.11 11.83
N GLU A 288 -22.14 8.61 12.14
CA GLU A 288 -23.31 9.40 12.49
C GLU A 288 -23.73 9.04 13.93
N GLU A 289 -23.94 10.05 14.75
CA GLU A 289 -24.38 9.87 16.13
C GLU A 289 -25.72 9.17 16.20
N GLY A 290 -25.87 8.16 17.08
CA GLY A 290 -27.08 7.36 17.21
C GLY A 290 -27.29 6.28 16.11
N SER A 291 -26.37 6.14 15.17
CA SER A 291 -26.41 5.07 14.18
C SER A 291 -26.18 3.69 14.83
N SER A 292 -26.97 2.71 14.45
CA SER A 292 -26.77 1.30 14.85
C SER A 292 -25.63 0.62 14.09
N LYS A 293 -25.00 1.30 13.12
CA LYS A 293 -23.92 0.80 12.30
C LYS A 293 -22.74 1.76 12.31
N PHE A 294 -21.55 1.23 12.28
CA PHE A 294 -20.33 1.96 12.02
C PHE A 294 -20.28 2.39 10.54
N LYS A 295 -20.28 3.69 10.27
CA LYS A 295 -20.40 4.24 8.92
C LYS A 295 -19.11 4.90 8.42
N ALA A 296 -18.06 5.04 9.24
CA ALA A 296 -16.80 5.59 8.78
C ALA A 296 -16.07 4.59 7.88
N PHE A 297 -15.77 5.02 6.66
CA PHE A 297 -15.00 4.22 5.70
C PHE A 297 -13.54 4.12 6.14
N ASP A 298 -12.99 2.91 6.17
CA ASP A 298 -11.59 2.64 6.47
C ASP A 298 -10.81 2.47 5.14
N PRO A 299 -9.85 3.36 4.79
CA PRO A 299 -9.04 3.22 3.58
C PRO A 299 -8.05 2.05 3.65
N LEU A 300 -8.03 1.26 4.72
CA LEU A 300 -7.25 0.04 4.91
C LEU A 300 -5.75 0.26 4.67
N TYR A 301 -5.25 -0.23 3.55
CA TYR A 301 -3.81 -0.22 3.17
C TYR A 301 -3.54 0.78 2.05
N GLY A 302 -4.37 1.79 1.92
CA GLY A 302 -4.19 2.87 0.95
C GLY A 302 -2.91 3.68 1.18
N THR A 303 -2.43 4.34 0.13
CA THR A 303 -1.24 5.20 0.14
C THR A 303 -1.57 6.68 -0.11
N SER A 304 -2.81 6.97 -0.48
CA SER A 304 -3.31 8.32 -0.77
C SER A 304 -3.88 8.98 0.48
#